data_8d4d8e870c031dbe9538e0a545929221
#
_entry.id   8d4d8e870c031dbe9538e0a545929221
#
_cell.length_a   1.000
_cell.length_b   1.000
_cell.length_c   1.000
_cell.angle_alpha   90.00
_cell.angle_beta   90.00
_cell.angle_gamma   90.00
#
_symmetry.space_group_name_H-M   'P 1'
#
loop_
_entity.id
_entity.type
_entity.pdbx_description
1 polymer ?
#
loop_
_entity_poly.entity_id
_entity_poly.type
_entity_poly.pdbx_seq_one_letter_code
_entity_poly.pdbx_strand_id
1 'polypeptide(L)'
;MSGSAAKVISIARGEVGTHEKREGGHWVNDSKYNRWFGRIPGYGQDGYGYPWCAVFVAWVADKAGVPSLYPKTAGCSTAVNWHKSKGRWSAYPAVGAQVFYGSGGGAHTEIVYAYDATYVYTIGGNTNTNGSAEGDGVYLRQRARRDAYLYGYGLPAFPEGVVTADPALKGKQGFTYKATASAPAGSEAPKPKYEPFPGADFFRKAPRNAIVTAMGKRLVAEGCSAYKDGPGPQWTEADRKSYAKWQRKLGYSGADADGWPGKSSWDKLHVPNV
;
A
#
# COMPACT_ATOMS: atom_id res chain seq x y z
N MET A 1 -13.15 1.66 -16.71
CA MET A 1 -12.78 2.91 -16.01
C MET A 1 -11.33 3.19 -16.33
N SER A 2 -11.02 4.32 -16.98
CA SER A 2 -9.64 4.73 -17.23
C SER A 2 -8.94 4.97 -15.91
N GLY A 3 -7.70 4.46 -15.77
CA GLY A 3 -6.89 4.68 -14.58
C GLY A 3 -6.53 6.16 -14.44
N SER A 4 -6.47 6.66 -13.23
CA SER A 4 -6.28 8.07 -12.89
C SER A 4 -5.23 8.26 -11.79
N ALA A 5 -4.79 9.50 -11.59
CA ALA A 5 -3.92 9.85 -10.45
C ALA A 5 -4.55 9.43 -9.11
N ALA A 6 -5.87 9.65 -8.94
CA ALA A 6 -6.60 9.21 -7.75
C ALA A 6 -6.51 7.70 -7.54
N LYS A 7 -6.67 6.91 -8.61
CA LYS A 7 -6.59 5.45 -8.53
C LYS A 7 -5.19 4.96 -8.18
N VAL A 8 -4.15 5.53 -8.78
CA VAL A 8 -2.74 5.24 -8.47
C VAL A 8 -2.47 5.50 -6.98
N ILE A 9 -2.85 6.66 -6.48
CA ILE A 9 -2.66 7.04 -5.08
C ILE A 9 -3.46 6.13 -4.14
N SER A 10 -4.71 5.80 -4.48
CA SER A 10 -5.55 4.88 -3.71
C SER A 10 -4.90 3.50 -3.58
N ILE A 11 -4.42 2.91 -4.67
CA ILE A 11 -3.72 1.62 -4.64
C ILE A 11 -2.46 1.72 -3.78
N ALA A 12 -1.63 2.75 -3.97
CA ALA A 12 -0.40 2.94 -3.18
C ALA A 12 -0.70 3.10 -1.67
N ARG A 13 -1.77 3.84 -1.30
CA ARG A 13 -2.22 3.99 0.09
C ARG A 13 -2.71 2.69 0.72
N GLY A 14 -3.32 1.82 -0.07
CA GLY A 14 -3.76 0.50 0.38
C GLY A 14 -2.60 -0.42 0.78
N GLU A 15 -1.39 -0.10 0.34
CA GLU A 15 -0.18 -0.86 0.63
C GLU A 15 0.60 -0.35 1.86
N VAL A 16 0.25 0.82 2.40
CA VAL A 16 0.93 1.40 3.57
C VAL A 16 0.88 0.42 4.75
N GLY A 17 2.04 0.18 5.36
CA GLY A 17 2.22 -0.82 6.42
C GLY A 17 2.52 -2.24 5.92
N THR A 18 2.63 -2.45 4.59
CA THR A 18 3.17 -3.71 4.06
C THR A 18 4.68 -3.73 4.25
N HIS A 19 5.19 -4.84 4.77
CA HIS A 19 6.63 -5.07 4.95
C HIS A 19 7.13 -6.21 4.04
N GLU A 20 8.42 -6.16 3.74
CA GLU A 20 9.12 -7.29 3.14
C GLU A 20 9.41 -8.38 4.17
N LYS A 21 9.91 -9.51 3.71
CA LYS A 21 10.28 -10.64 4.56
C LYS A 21 11.53 -10.33 5.38
N ARG A 22 11.54 -10.83 6.61
CA ARG A 22 12.69 -10.76 7.51
C ARG A 22 13.24 -12.17 7.74
N GLU A 23 14.56 -12.34 7.56
CA GLU A 23 15.27 -13.59 7.80
C GLU A 23 16.54 -13.34 8.63
N GLY A 24 16.82 -14.18 9.61
CA GLY A 24 18.00 -14.04 10.47
C GLY A 24 18.14 -12.67 11.17
N GLY A 25 17.02 -11.97 11.38
CA GLY A 25 17.05 -10.62 11.96
C GLY A 25 17.20 -9.48 10.95
N HIS A 26 17.39 -9.76 9.66
CA HIS A 26 17.61 -8.78 8.58
C HIS A 26 16.44 -8.73 7.60
N TRP A 27 16.21 -7.56 6.98
CA TRP A 27 15.32 -7.41 5.85
C TRP A 27 16.04 -7.88 4.58
N VAL A 28 15.36 -8.67 3.74
CA VAL A 28 16.03 -9.43 2.66
C VAL A 28 15.54 -9.06 1.26
N ASN A 29 14.86 -7.94 1.12
CA ASN A 29 14.25 -7.48 -0.14
C ASN A 29 13.37 -8.57 -0.78
N ASP A 30 12.63 -9.34 0.03
CA ASP A 30 11.64 -10.31 -0.41
C ASP A 30 10.24 -9.78 -0.14
N SER A 31 9.71 -9.03 -1.07
CA SER A 31 8.38 -8.46 -1.03
C SER A 31 7.48 -9.07 -2.10
N LYS A 32 6.16 -8.96 -1.92
CA LYS A 32 5.20 -9.34 -2.98
C LYS A 32 5.42 -8.57 -4.29
N TYR A 33 6.04 -7.40 -4.24
CA TYR A 33 6.35 -6.57 -5.40
C TYR A 33 7.53 -7.14 -6.18
N ASN A 34 8.61 -7.59 -5.49
CA ASN A 34 9.72 -8.32 -6.09
C ASN A 34 9.21 -9.60 -6.77
N ARG A 35 8.39 -10.38 -6.07
CA ARG A 35 7.82 -11.63 -6.58
C ARG A 35 6.93 -11.42 -7.82
N TRP A 36 6.17 -10.31 -7.85
CA TRP A 36 5.40 -9.92 -9.04
C TRP A 36 6.29 -9.48 -10.21
N PHE A 37 7.37 -8.74 -9.93
CA PHE A 37 8.28 -8.23 -10.96
C PHE A 37 9.12 -9.36 -11.57
N GLY A 38 9.57 -10.29 -10.75
CA GLY A 38 10.31 -11.47 -11.14
C GLY A 38 11.82 -11.32 -11.07
N ARG A 39 12.52 -12.23 -11.74
CA ARG A 39 13.98 -12.34 -11.71
C ARG A 39 14.66 -11.20 -12.45
N ILE A 40 15.74 -10.66 -11.86
CA ILE A 40 16.62 -9.69 -12.47
C ILE A 40 18.01 -10.32 -12.63
N PRO A 41 18.63 -10.30 -13.84
CA PRO A 41 20.00 -10.77 -14.04
C PRO A 41 20.98 -10.03 -13.11
N GLY A 42 21.91 -10.76 -12.52
CA GLY A 42 22.90 -10.22 -11.58
C GLY A 42 22.53 -10.33 -10.10
N TYR A 43 21.28 -10.65 -9.78
CA TYR A 43 20.86 -11.00 -8.43
C TYR A 43 20.75 -12.52 -8.29
N GLY A 44 21.31 -13.07 -7.19
CA GLY A 44 21.39 -14.51 -6.98
C GLY A 44 20.06 -15.18 -6.62
N GLN A 45 19.11 -14.41 -6.08
CA GLN A 45 17.81 -14.90 -5.63
C GLN A 45 16.81 -14.96 -6.78
N ASP A 46 15.90 -15.92 -6.72
CA ASP A 46 14.84 -16.08 -7.71
C ASP A 46 13.67 -15.14 -7.45
N GLY A 47 13.69 -13.97 -8.12
CA GLY A 47 12.64 -12.97 -8.09
C GLY A 47 12.61 -12.12 -6.81
N TYR A 48 13.71 -11.98 -6.08
CA TYR A 48 13.85 -11.08 -4.92
C TYR A 48 15.33 -10.74 -4.64
N GLY A 49 15.64 -10.09 -3.50
CA GLY A 49 17.00 -9.75 -3.09
C GLY A 49 17.54 -8.45 -3.68
N TYR A 50 16.73 -7.69 -4.39
CA TYR A 50 17.08 -6.39 -4.96
C TYR A 50 16.19 -5.27 -4.42
N PRO A 51 16.66 -4.00 -4.36
CA PRO A 51 15.85 -2.86 -3.95
C PRO A 51 14.57 -2.75 -4.80
N TRP A 52 13.44 -2.49 -4.17
CA TRP A 52 12.14 -2.57 -4.83
C TRP A 52 11.33 -1.26 -4.85
N CYS A 53 11.95 -0.11 -4.61
CA CYS A 53 11.25 1.18 -4.66
C CYS A 53 10.64 1.47 -6.05
N ALA A 54 11.41 1.30 -7.13
CA ALA A 54 10.91 1.50 -8.50
C ALA A 54 9.95 0.36 -8.92
N VAL A 55 10.18 -0.86 -8.44
CA VAL A 55 9.29 -2.00 -8.65
C VAL A 55 7.92 -1.75 -8.00
N PHE A 56 7.88 -1.16 -6.80
CA PHE A 56 6.64 -0.76 -6.13
C PHE A 56 5.82 0.20 -7.00
N VAL A 57 6.47 1.23 -7.55
CA VAL A 57 5.79 2.19 -8.44
C VAL A 57 5.21 1.49 -9.68
N ALA A 58 5.98 0.59 -10.31
CA ALA A 58 5.52 -0.18 -11.46
C ALA A 58 4.33 -1.11 -11.10
N TRP A 59 4.39 -1.75 -9.93
CA TRP A 59 3.31 -2.60 -9.43
C TRP A 59 2.03 -1.79 -9.17
N VAL A 60 2.15 -0.62 -8.53
CA VAL A 60 1.02 0.28 -8.30
C VAL A 60 0.37 0.71 -9.61
N ALA A 61 1.18 1.07 -10.62
CA ALA A 61 0.69 1.45 -11.95
C ALA A 61 -0.07 0.30 -12.64
N ASP A 62 0.42 -0.94 -12.52
CA ASP A 62 -0.25 -2.14 -13.02
C ASP A 62 -1.61 -2.34 -12.34
N LYS A 63 -1.66 -2.30 -11.01
CA LYS A 63 -2.90 -2.47 -10.23
C LYS A 63 -3.91 -1.33 -10.42
N ALA A 64 -3.42 -0.14 -10.74
CA ALA A 64 -4.26 1.00 -11.09
C ALA A 64 -4.81 0.95 -12.54
N GLY A 65 -4.32 0.01 -13.38
CA GLY A 65 -4.70 -0.13 -14.77
C GLY A 65 -4.04 0.89 -15.71
N VAL A 66 -2.89 1.45 -15.31
CA VAL A 66 -2.12 2.45 -16.07
C VAL A 66 -0.64 2.08 -16.26
N PRO A 67 -0.30 0.81 -16.58
CA PRO A 67 1.10 0.37 -16.65
C PRO A 67 1.93 1.13 -17.69
N SER A 68 1.30 1.71 -18.72
CA SER A 68 1.98 2.48 -19.77
C SER A 68 2.36 3.91 -19.34
N LEU A 69 1.82 4.41 -18.22
CA LEU A 69 2.10 5.77 -17.73
C LEU A 69 3.33 5.85 -16.82
N TYR A 70 3.87 4.70 -16.40
CA TYR A 70 5.07 4.60 -15.58
C TYR A 70 6.01 3.54 -16.16
N PRO A 71 7.33 3.68 -15.96
CA PRO A 71 8.29 2.69 -16.44
C PRO A 71 8.19 1.40 -15.64
N LYS A 72 8.14 0.24 -16.31
CA LYS A 72 8.29 -1.07 -15.67
C LYS A 72 9.78 -1.41 -15.53
N THR A 73 10.40 -0.98 -14.45
CA THR A 73 11.82 -1.17 -14.16
C THR A 73 12.09 -1.26 -12.67
N ALA A 74 13.19 -1.91 -12.28
CA ALA A 74 13.71 -1.89 -10.91
C ALA A 74 14.75 -0.76 -10.70
N GLY A 75 15.27 -0.14 -11.76
CA GLY A 75 16.29 0.89 -11.69
C GLY A 75 15.73 2.31 -11.70
N CYS A 76 16.03 3.09 -10.66
CA CYS A 76 15.59 4.49 -10.57
C CYS A 76 16.14 5.34 -11.72
N SER A 77 17.44 5.23 -12.05
CA SER A 77 18.05 5.96 -13.20
C SER A 77 17.39 5.60 -14.52
N THR A 78 17.04 4.34 -14.74
CA THR A 78 16.29 3.89 -15.92
C THR A 78 14.91 4.55 -15.97
N ALA A 79 14.24 4.66 -14.83
CA ALA A 79 12.94 5.34 -14.75
C ALA A 79 13.05 6.84 -15.02
N VAL A 80 14.09 7.53 -14.51
CA VAL A 80 14.38 8.93 -14.83
C VAL A 80 14.53 9.12 -16.35
N ASN A 81 15.38 8.31 -16.99
CA ASN A 81 15.63 8.38 -18.41
C ASN A 81 14.37 8.13 -19.24
N TRP A 82 13.51 7.19 -18.80
CA TRP A 82 12.24 6.92 -19.45
C TRP A 82 11.30 8.14 -19.42
N HIS A 83 11.15 8.83 -18.29
CA HIS A 83 10.33 10.04 -18.21
C HIS A 83 10.91 11.18 -19.05
N LYS A 84 12.23 11.37 -19.00
CA LYS A 84 12.93 12.41 -19.80
C LYS A 84 12.80 12.16 -21.30
N SER A 85 12.96 10.93 -21.75
CA SER A 85 12.83 10.57 -23.20
C SER A 85 11.44 10.82 -23.77
N LYS A 86 10.42 10.86 -22.89
CA LYS A 86 9.02 11.17 -23.27
C LYS A 86 8.68 12.67 -23.10
N GLY A 87 9.64 13.54 -22.75
CA GLY A 87 9.38 14.94 -22.45
C GLY A 87 8.48 15.15 -21.21
N ARG A 88 8.45 14.19 -20.31
CA ARG A 88 7.56 14.17 -19.14
C ARG A 88 8.35 14.32 -17.83
N TRP A 89 9.19 15.36 -17.80
CA TRP A 89 10.05 15.66 -16.65
C TRP A 89 9.83 17.07 -16.15
N SER A 90 9.86 17.27 -14.83
CA SER A 90 9.75 18.58 -14.17
C SER A 90 10.65 18.65 -12.93
N ALA A 91 11.10 19.86 -12.59
CA ALA A 91 11.70 20.16 -11.30
C ALA A 91 10.65 20.42 -10.20
N TYR A 92 9.36 20.45 -10.54
CA TYR A 92 8.26 20.78 -9.66
C TYR A 92 7.33 19.59 -9.44
N PRO A 93 6.73 19.45 -8.24
CA PRO A 93 5.84 18.34 -7.93
C PRO A 93 4.56 18.37 -8.76
N ALA A 94 4.02 17.18 -8.99
CA ALA A 94 2.69 16.99 -9.53
C ALA A 94 1.99 15.84 -8.81
N VAL A 95 0.67 15.87 -8.75
CA VAL A 95 -0.14 14.79 -8.18
C VAL A 95 -0.02 13.53 -9.05
N GLY A 96 0.29 12.40 -8.44
CA GLY A 96 0.58 11.14 -9.12
C GLY A 96 1.98 11.07 -9.74
N ALA A 97 2.81 12.12 -9.67
CA ALA A 97 4.17 12.07 -10.19
C ALA A 97 5.03 11.01 -9.50
N GLN A 98 5.96 10.45 -10.25
CA GLN A 98 7.06 9.65 -9.71
C GLN A 98 8.19 10.60 -9.32
N VAL A 99 8.45 10.78 -8.03
CA VAL A 99 9.55 11.60 -7.52
C VAL A 99 10.82 10.76 -7.40
N PHE A 100 11.96 11.40 -7.64
CA PHE A 100 13.28 10.77 -7.63
C PHE A 100 14.25 11.50 -6.72
N TYR A 101 15.13 10.72 -6.06
CA TYR A 101 16.07 11.21 -5.07
C TYR A 101 17.49 10.75 -5.36
N GLY A 102 18.45 11.52 -4.82
CA GLY A 102 19.89 11.27 -4.93
C GLY A 102 20.49 11.76 -6.24
N SER A 103 21.79 11.54 -6.42
CA SER A 103 22.52 11.96 -7.61
C SER A 103 21.92 11.36 -8.88
N GLY A 104 21.56 12.19 -9.84
CA GLY A 104 20.90 11.75 -11.07
C GLY A 104 19.54 11.10 -10.87
N GLY A 105 18.96 11.14 -9.66
CA GLY A 105 17.71 10.47 -9.31
C GLY A 105 17.84 8.97 -9.15
N GLY A 106 19.05 8.46 -8.98
CA GLY A 106 19.34 7.02 -8.99
C GLY A 106 19.17 6.31 -7.66
N ALA A 107 19.00 7.04 -6.54
CA ALA A 107 19.03 6.42 -5.22
C ALA A 107 17.67 5.87 -4.76
N HIS A 108 16.58 6.59 -5.01
CA HIS A 108 15.25 6.20 -4.52
C HIS A 108 14.13 6.85 -5.34
N THR A 109 12.92 6.29 -5.25
CA THR A 109 11.73 6.83 -5.91
C THR A 109 10.45 6.51 -5.15
N GLU A 110 9.46 7.43 -5.21
CA GLU A 110 8.18 7.34 -4.53
C GLU A 110 7.06 7.95 -5.41
N ILE A 111 5.79 7.80 -5.01
CA ILE A 111 4.62 8.38 -5.68
C ILE A 111 4.15 9.60 -4.90
N VAL A 112 4.01 10.74 -5.56
CA VAL A 112 3.49 11.99 -4.97
C VAL A 112 1.97 11.91 -4.85
N TYR A 113 1.41 12.15 -3.65
CA TYR A 113 -0.03 12.24 -3.47
C TYR A 113 -0.54 13.64 -3.18
N ALA A 114 0.32 14.53 -2.67
CA ALA A 114 0.00 15.93 -2.37
C ALA A 114 1.26 16.78 -2.32
N TYR A 115 1.11 18.10 -2.36
CA TYR A 115 2.20 19.04 -2.09
C TYR A 115 1.63 20.39 -1.65
N ASP A 116 2.40 21.12 -0.82
CA ASP A 116 2.14 22.50 -0.45
C ASP A 116 3.33 23.42 -0.84
N ALA A 117 3.41 24.61 -0.30
CA ALA A 117 4.49 25.55 -0.61
C ALA A 117 5.86 25.05 -0.14
N THR A 118 5.92 24.22 0.88
CA THR A 118 7.13 23.78 1.59
C THR A 118 7.46 22.32 1.33
N TYR A 119 6.45 21.44 1.30
CA TYR A 119 6.63 19.99 1.31
C TYR A 119 6.01 19.31 0.08
N VAL A 120 6.58 18.18 -0.26
CA VAL A 120 5.96 17.13 -1.07
C VAL A 120 5.64 15.95 -0.18
N TYR A 121 4.45 15.38 -0.36
CA TYR A 121 3.93 14.25 0.40
C TYR A 121 3.84 13.04 -0.52
N THR A 122 4.43 11.92 -0.09
CA THR A 122 4.69 10.77 -0.96
C THR A 122 4.32 9.45 -0.31
N ILE A 123 4.21 8.41 -1.13
CA ILE A 123 4.08 7.02 -0.72
C ILE A 123 5.23 6.26 -1.36
N GLY A 124 6.09 5.68 -0.55
CA GLY A 124 7.26 4.96 -1.01
C GLY A 124 7.24 3.50 -0.56
N GLY A 125 7.67 2.61 -1.44
CA GLY A 125 8.06 1.24 -1.13
C GLY A 125 9.56 1.12 -0.95
N ASN A 126 10.04 0.09 -0.26
CA ASN A 126 11.46 -0.10 0.08
C ASN A 126 12.04 1.14 0.78
N THR A 127 11.30 1.66 1.72
CA THR A 127 11.69 2.80 2.56
C THR A 127 11.37 2.50 4.03
N ASN A 128 11.64 3.44 4.91
CA ASN A 128 11.38 3.33 6.34
C ASN A 128 11.11 4.71 6.96
N THR A 129 10.83 4.74 8.26
CA THR A 129 10.66 5.97 9.05
C THR A 129 11.73 6.17 10.12
N ASN A 130 12.67 5.22 10.25
CA ASN A 130 13.69 5.21 11.31
C ASN A 130 15.05 5.78 10.88
N GLY A 131 15.19 6.20 9.62
CA GLY A 131 16.44 6.77 9.07
C GLY A 131 17.49 5.74 8.66
N SER A 132 17.18 4.44 8.71
CA SER A 132 18.06 3.39 8.19
C SER A 132 18.28 3.55 6.68
N ALA A 133 19.44 3.15 6.18
CA ALA A 133 19.73 3.07 4.75
C ALA A 133 18.93 1.95 4.06
N GLU A 134 18.49 0.93 4.81
CA GLU A 134 17.66 -0.16 4.33
C GLU A 134 16.18 0.18 4.50
N GLY A 135 15.44 0.19 3.40
CA GLY A 135 14.00 0.25 3.41
C GLY A 135 13.42 -1.11 3.74
N ASP A 136 12.34 -1.15 4.51
CA ASP A 136 11.72 -2.39 4.97
C ASP A 136 10.24 -2.53 4.60
N GLY A 137 9.62 -1.46 4.08
CA GLY A 137 8.18 -1.48 3.85
C GLY A 137 7.66 -0.34 2.99
N VAL A 138 6.34 -0.20 3.03
CA VAL A 138 5.60 0.89 2.36
C VAL A 138 5.13 1.90 3.38
N TYR A 139 5.49 3.18 3.17
CA TYR A 139 5.20 4.24 4.13
C TYR A 139 4.71 5.53 3.45
N LEU A 140 3.92 6.31 4.21
CA LEU A 140 3.70 7.72 3.91
C LEU A 140 4.94 8.51 4.31
N ARG A 141 5.40 9.37 3.42
CA ARG A 141 6.61 10.18 3.61
C ARG A 141 6.31 11.65 3.37
N GLN A 142 7.19 12.51 3.89
CA GLN A 142 7.18 13.94 3.69
C GLN A 142 8.62 14.42 3.51
N ARG A 143 8.85 15.30 2.52
CA ARG A 143 10.16 15.89 2.27
C ARG A 143 10.03 17.35 1.84
N ALA A 144 10.97 18.20 2.23
CA ALA A 144 10.99 19.57 1.76
C ALA A 144 11.16 19.62 0.23
N ARG A 145 10.38 20.45 -0.45
CA ARG A 145 10.44 20.59 -1.93
C ARG A 145 11.77 21.11 -2.44
N ARG A 146 12.54 21.81 -1.59
CA ARG A 146 13.88 22.36 -1.89
C ARG A 146 15.02 21.53 -1.28
N ASP A 147 14.73 20.31 -0.86
CA ASP A 147 15.76 19.39 -0.38
C ASP A 147 16.74 19.09 -1.52
N ALA A 148 18.03 19.29 -1.29
CA ALA A 148 19.07 19.04 -2.27
C ALA A 148 19.17 17.57 -2.72
N TYR A 149 18.64 16.64 -1.91
CA TYR A 149 18.56 15.23 -2.26
C TYR A 149 17.43 14.91 -3.26
N LEU A 150 16.44 15.82 -3.42
CA LEU A 150 15.35 15.68 -4.38
C LEU A 150 15.85 16.04 -5.77
N TYR A 151 15.83 15.09 -6.71
CA TYR A 151 16.34 15.29 -8.06
C TYR A 151 15.29 15.85 -9.04
N GLY A 152 14.04 15.40 -8.95
CA GLY A 152 12.95 15.87 -9.80
C GLY A 152 11.81 14.87 -9.93
N TYR A 153 10.92 15.11 -10.90
CA TYR A 153 9.63 14.43 -11.01
C TYR A 153 9.35 13.97 -12.43
N GLY A 154 9.02 12.69 -12.59
CA GLY A 154 8.41 12.13 -13.79
C GLY A 154 6.90 12.36 -13.78
N LEU A 155 6.34 12.92 -14.84
CA LEU A 155 4.94 13.31 -14.93
C LEU A 155 4.13 12.28 -15.76
N PRO A 156 3.31 11.41 -15.16
CA PRO A 156 2.47 10.48 -15.91
C PRO A 156 1.42 11.22 -16.75
N ALA A 157 1.15 10.73 -17.96
CA ALA A 157 0.19 11.36 -18.87
C ALA A 157 -1.24 10.89 -18.58
N PHE A 158 -1.79 11.23 -17.42
CA PHE A 158 -3.15 10.86 -17.07
C PHE A 158 -4.18 11.44 -18.04
N PRO A 159 -5.26 10.69 -18.39
CA PRO A 159 -6.31 11.16 -19.29
C PRO A 159 -7.01 12.44 -18.80
N GLU A 160 -7.17 12.59 -17.49
CA GLU A 160 -7.76 13.78 -16.85
C GLU A 160 -6.79 14.98 -16.78
N GLY A 161 -5.55 14.80 -17.23
CA GLY A 161 -4.50 15.79 -17.11
C GLY A 161 -3.70 15.66 -15.81
N VAL A 162 -2.71 16.52 -15.65
CA VAL A 162 -1.75 16.52 -14.53
C VAL A 162 -1.85 17.81 -13.75
N VAL A 163 -2.15 17.72 -12.46
CA VAL A 163 -2.09 18.86 -11.52
C VAL A 163 -0.66 19.04 -11.05
N THR A 164 -0.03 20.17 -11.34
CA THR A 164 1.39 20.42 -11.08
C THR A 164 1.66 21.83 -10.56
N ALA A 165 2.74 21.96 -9.78
CA ALA A 165 3.28 23.27 -9.36
C ALA A 165 4.29 23.84 -10.35
N ASP A 166 4.48 23.26 -11.53
CA ASP A 166 5.40 23.76 -12.53
C ASP A 166 4.85 24.99 -13.26
N PRO A 167 5.40 26.19 -13.05
CA PRO A 167 4.92 27.40 -13.68
C PRO A 167 5.09 27.39 -15.20
N ALA A 168 6.07 26.62 -15.74
CA ALA A 168 6.30 26.49 -17.16
C ALA A 168 5.22 25.68 -17.90
N LEU A 169 4.38 24.94 -17.14
CA LEU A 169 3.27 24.16 -17.66
C LEU A 169 1.91 24.86 -17.50
N LYS A 170 1.89 26.08 -16.94
CA LYS A 170 0.66 26.87 -16.79
C LYS A 170 0.08 27.21 -18.18
N GLY A 171 -1.18 26.86 -18.38
CA GLY A 171 -1.91 27.09 -19.65
C GLY A 171 -1.58 26.08 -20.77
N LYS A 172 -0.67 25.14 -20.54
CA LYS A 172 -0.42 24.06 -21.51
C LYS A 172 -1.50 22.99 -21.44
N GLN A 173 -1.90 22.47 -22.61
CA GLN A 173 -2.88 21.39 -22.72
C GLN A 173 -2.46 20.16 -21.90
N GLY A 174 -3.40 19.57 -21.15
CA GLY A 174 -3.16 18.42 -20.32
C GLY A 174 -2.51 18.73 -18.96
N PHE A 175 -2.35 20.02 -18.60
CA PHE A 175 -1.79 20.44 -17.32
C PHE A 175 -2.69 21.48 -16.63
N THR A 176 -2.83 21.32 -15.32
CA THR A 176 -3.48 22.28 -14.43
C THR A 176 -2.45 22.79 -13.43
N TYR A 177 -2.09 24.07 -13.53
CA TYR A 177 -1.19 24.69 -12.57
C TYR A 177 -1.89 24.95 -11.23
N LYS A 178 -1.30 24.44 -10.15
CA LYS A 178 -1.66 24.81 -8.77
C LYS A 178 -0.37 24.90 -7.93
N ALA A 179 -0.21 26.00 -7.19
CA ALA A 179 0.95 26.18 -6.30
C ALA A 179 0.97 25.13 -5.18
N THR A 180 -0.22 24.68 -4.76
CA THR A 180 -0.46 23.64 -3.75
C THR A 180 -1.56 22.69 -4.24
N ALA A 181 -1.48 21.42 -3.90
CA ALA A 181 -2.51 20.44 -4.22
C ALA A 181 -2.63 19.37 -3.14
N SER A 182 -3.86 19.15 -2.66
CA SER A 182 -4.21 18.01 -1.82
C SER A 182 -4.35 16.74 -2.68
N ALA A 183 -4.39 15.60 -2.01
CA ALA A 183 -4.74 14.35 -2.66
C ALA A 183 -6.14 14.45 -3.32
N PRO A 184 -6.30 13.96 -4.56
CA PRO A 184 -7.59 14.04 -5.24
C PRO A 184 -8.64 13.17 -4.55
N ALA A 185 -9.92 13.53 -4.71
CA ALA A 185 -11.03 12.71 -4.25
C ALA A 185 -10.97 11.30 -4.86
N GLY A 186 -11.29 10.29 -4.09
CA GLY A 186 -11.17 8.88 -4.49
C GLY A 186 -9.75 8.30 -4.41
N SER A 187 -8.81 9.03 -3.79
CA SER A 187 -7.45 8.58 -3.54
C SER A 187 -7.25 7.97 -2.15
N GLU A 188 -8.32 7.74 -1.40
CA GLU A 188 -8.27 7.01 -0.14
C GLU A 188 -7.81 5.57 -0.38
N ALA A 189 -7.23 4.96 0.65
CA ALA A 189 -6.90 3.53 0.59
C ALA A 189 -8.16 2.73 0.25
N PRO A 190 -8.07 1.70 -0.61
CA PRO A 190 -9.19 0.82 -0.87
C PRO A 190 -9.69 0.24 0.46
N LYS A 191 -10.99 0.28 0.68
CA LYS A 191 -11.54 -0.42 1.84
C LYS A 191 -11.19 -1.91 1.72
N PRO A 192 -10.66 -2.54 2.77
CA PRO A 192 -10.43 -3.98 2.77
C PRO A 192 -11.73 -4.70 2.36
N LYS A 193 -11.61 -5.78 1.59
CA LYS A 193 -12.80 -6.58 1.21
C LYS A 193 -13.49 -7.18 2.43
N TYR A 194 -12.71 -7.44 3.45
CA TYR A 194 -13.15 -8.02 4.72
C TYR A 194 -12.63 -7.18 5.89
N GLU A 195 -13.30 -7.30 7.03
CA GLU A 195 -12.92 -6.62 8.26
C GLU A 195 -11.48 -7.00 8.68
N PRO A 196 -10.56 -6.06 8.83
CA PRO A 196 -9.23 -6.35 9.34
C PRO A 196 -9.28 -6.95 10.74
N PHE A 197 -8.32 -7.81 11.07
CA PHE A 197 -8.21 -8.34 12.43
C PHE A 197 -8.04 -7.21 13.46
N PRO A 198 -9.00 -7.02 14.40
CA PRO A 198 -8.96 -5.87 15.32
C PRO A 198 -7.94 -6.02 16.46
N GLY A 199 -7.21 -7.15 16.48
CA GLY A 199 -6.25 -7.48 17.53
C GLY A 199 -6.84 -8.41 18.60
N ALA A 200 -5.98 -9.22 19.26
CA ALA A 200 -6.39 -10.17 20.28
C ALA A 200 -7.03 -9.50 21.50
N ASP A 201 -6.51 -8.35 21.91
CA ASP A 201 -6.98 -7.60 23.08
C ASP A 201 -8.38 -7.01 22.89
N PHE A 202 -8.81 -6.79 21.64
CA PHE A 202 -10.17 -6.34 21.35
C PHE A 202 -11.20 -7.31 21.93
N PHE A 203 -11.05 -8.60 21.66
CA PHE A 203 -12.01 -9.63 22.12
C PHE A 203 -11.92 -9.89 23.62
N ARG A 204 -10.73 -9.80 24.22
CA ARG A 204 -10.51 -10.01 25.67
C ARG A 204 -11.25 -8.97 26.54
N LYS A 205 -11.53 -7.80 25.99
CA LYS A 205 -12.32 -6.73 26.63
C LYS A 205 -13.83 -6.92 26.54
N ALA A 206 -14.28 -8.08 26.03
CA ALA A 206 -15.71 -8.41 25.83
C ALA A 206 -16.48 -7.26 25.14
N PRO A 207 -16.07 -6.85 23.91
CA PRO A 207 -16.61 -5.66 23.27
C PRO A 207 -18.08 -5.79 22.91
N ARG A 208 -18.77 -4.66 22.88
CA ARG A 208 -20.06 -4.50 22.22
C ARG A 208 -19.83 -3.72 20.90
N ASN A 209 -19.82 -4.44 19.77
CA ASN A 209 -19.43 -3.87 18.48
C ASN A 209 -20.07 -4.61 17.31
N ALA A 210 -20.31 -3.91 16.18
CA ALA A 210 -20.85 -4.50 14.95
C ALA A 210 -19.93 -5.60 14.37
N ILE A 211 -18.62 -5.48 14.55
CA ILE A 211 -17.62 -6.51 14.17
C ILE A 211 -17.96 -7.88 14.80
N VAL A 212 -18.40 -7.90 16.06
CA VAL A 212 -18.78 -9.15 16.76
C VAL A 212 -19.99 -9.80 16.07
N THR A 213 -20.99 -9.00 15.72
CA THR A 213 -22.18 -9.49 14.99
C THR A 213 -21.78 -10.03 13.60
N ALA A 214 -20.93 -9.32 12.86
CA ALA A 214 -20.49 -9.73 11.52
C ALA A 214 -19.67 -11.03 11.58
N MET A 215 -18.76 -11.14 12.53
CA MET A 215 -17.99 -12.35 12.81
C MET A 215 -18.92 -13.52 13.14
N GLY A 216 -19.86 -13.33 14.07
CA GLY A 216 -20.79 -14.38 14.47
C GLY A 216 -21.65 -14.89 13.31
N LYS A 217 -22.15 -14.00 12.44
CA LYS A 217 -22.86 -14.38 11.22
C LYS A 217 -22.00 -15.23 10.28
N ARG A 218 -20.72 -14.90 10.15
CA ARG A 218 -19.77 -15.71 9.36
C ARG A 218 -19.55 -17.08 9.98
N LEU A 219 -19.38 -17.17 11.31
CA LEU A 219 -19.24 -18.44 12.01
C LEU A 219 -20.47 -19.34 11.83
N VAL A 220 -21.67 -18.77 11.84
CA VAL A 220 -22.91 -19.50 11.52
C VAL A 220 -22.88 -20.03 10.08
N ALA A 221 -22.51 -19.17 9.11
CA ALA A 221 -22.42 -19.55 7.70
C ALA A 221 -21.37 -20.65 7.44
N GLU A 222 -20.30 -20.70 8.25
CA GLU A 222 -19.29 -21.74 8.21
C GLU A 222 -19.67 -23.03 8.96
N GLY A 223 -20.89 -23.10 9.50
CA GLY A 223 -21.36 -24.26 10.28
C GLY A 223 -20.74 -24.36 11.68
N CYS A 224 -20.18 -23.27 12.19
CA CYS A 224 -19.47 -23.24 13.48
C CYS A 224 -20.28 -22.59 14.61
N SER A 225 -21.62 -22.60 14.52
CA SER A 225 -22.48 -21.97 15.51
C SER A 225 -22.49 -22.72 16.87
N ALA A 226 -22.41 -21.95 17.94
CA ALA A 226 -22.74 -22.36 19.31
C ALA A 226 -23.77 -21.40 19.95
N TYR A 227 -24.39 -20.56 19.13
CA TYR A 227 -25.44 -19.62 19.55
C TYR A 227 -26.78 -20.35 19.76
N LYS A 228 -27.53 -19.93 20.77
CA LYS A 228 -28.89 -20.37 20.99
C LYS A 228 -29.89 -19.49 20.21
N ASP A 229 -29.69 -18.16 20.32
CA ASP A 229 -30.61 -17.15 19.76
C ASP A 229 -29.95 -16.33 18.59
N GLY A 230 -28.81 -16.82 18.08
CA GLY A 230 -28.06 -16.16 17.03
C GLY A 230 -26.98 -15.19 17.54
N PRO A 231 -26.12 -14.68 16.62
CA PRO A 231 -25.04 -13.74 16.96
C PRO A 231 -25.57 -12.34 17.20
N GLY A 232 -25.08 -11.68 18.26
CA GLY A 232 -25.37 -10.29 18.62
C GLY A 232 -24.11 -9.43 18.63
N PRO A 233 -24.25 -8.12 18.97
CA PRO A 233 -23.11 -7.21 18.99
C PRO A 233 -22.20 -7.37 20.22
N GLN A 234 -22.69 -8.02 21.29
CA GLN A 234 -21.92 -8.26 22.50
C GLN A 234 -21.10 -9.54 22.37
N TRP A 235 -19.78 -9.46 22.60
CA TRP A 235 -18.94 -10.65 22.72
C TRP A 235 -19.34 -11.46 23.95
N THR A 236 -19.57 -12.76 23.77
CA THR A 236 -20.02 -13.68 24.77
C THR A 236 -19.28 -15.01 24.69
N GLU A 237 -19.51 -15.89 25.64
CA GLU A 237 -18.97 -17.25 25.61
C GLU A 237 -19.53 -18.08 24.43
N ALA A 238 -20.69 -17.73 23.87
CA ALA A 238 -21.24 -18.38 22.68
C ALA A 238 -20.36 -18.00 21.43
N ASP A 239 -19.87 -16.75 21.33
CA ASP A 239 -18.93 -16.32 20.29
C ASP A 239 -17.63 -17.10 20.41
N ARG A 240 -17.06 -17.18 21.60
CA ARG A 240 -15.84 -17.92 21.87
C ARG A 240 -15.95 -19.40 21.51
N LYS A 241 -17.03 -20.08 21.92
CA LYS A 241 -17.29 -21.47 21.55
C LYS A 241 -17.47 -21.66 20.05
N SER A 242 -18.16 -20.74 19.37
CA SER A 242 -18.31 -20.75 17.92
C SER A 242 -16.97 -20.58 17.24
N TYR A 243 -16.12 -19.65 17.71
CA TYR A 243 -14.80 -19.43 17.16
C TYR A 243 -13.85 -20.62 17.38
N ALA A 244 -13.92 -21.30 18.52
CA ALA A 244 -13.19 -22.54 18.78
C ALA A 244 -13.57 -23.66 17.78
N LYS A 245 -14.86 -23.77 17.39
CA LYS A 245 -15.29 -24.70 16.32
C LYS A 245 -14.65 -24.32 14.98
N TRP A 246 -14.59 -23.03 14.65
CA TRP A 246 -13.92 -22.54 13.45
C TRP A 246 -12.42 -22.86 13.43
N GLN A 247 -11.71 -22.62 14.54
CA GLN A 247 -10.30 -22.98 14.66
C GLN A 247 -10.08 -24.49 14.44
N ARG A 248 -10.92 -25.35 15.03
CA ARG A 248 -10.85 -26.80 14.79
C ARG A 248 -11.13 -27.17 13.33
N LYS A 249 -12.09 -26.51 12.68
CA LYS A 249 -12.37 -26.71 11.25
C LYS A 249 -11.16 -26.32 10.38
N LEU A 250 -10.32 -25.38 10.82
CA LEU A 250 -9.06 -25.00 10.18
C LEU A 250 -7.89 -25.94 10.51
N GLY A 251 -8.08 -26.97 11.33
CA GLY A 251 -7.05 -27.93 11.73
C GLY A 251 -6.28 -27.55 13.00
N TYR A 252 -6.67 -26.50 13.72
CA TYR A 252 -6.06 -26.18 15.02
C TYR A 252 -6.60 -27.14 16.12
N SER A 253 -5.76 -27.40 17.13
CA SER A 253 -6.10 -28.29 18.25
C SER A 253 -5.54 -27.78 19.58
N GLY A 254 -5.97 -28.36 20.70
CA GLY A 254 -5.49 -28.00 22.04
C GLY A 254 -5.64 -26.51 22.32
N ALA A 255 -4.55 -25.87 22.80
CA ALA A 255 -4.52 -24.45 23.14
C ALA A 255 -4.71 -23.50 21.95
N ASP A 256 -4.44 -23.95 20.71
CA ASP A 256 -4.60 -23.16 19.50
C ASP A 256 -6.06 -23.12 19.02
N ALA A 257 -6.95 -23.92 19.63
CA ALA A 257 -8.39 -23.96 19.36
C ALA A 257 -9.21 -23.48 20.57
N ASP A 258 -8.71 -22.43 21.24
CA ASP A 258 -9.24 -21.90 22.51
C ASP A 258 -10.43 -20.94 22.35
N GLY A 259 -10.75 -20.59 21.09
CA GLY A 259 -11.87 -19.71 20.75
C GLY A 259 -11.52 -18.23 20.78
N TRP A 260 -10.29 -17.85 21.10
CA TRP A 260 -9.83 -16.47 20.95
C TRP A 260 -9.36 -16.22 19.52
N PRO A 261 -9.91 -15.21 18.83
CA PRO A 261 -9.50 -14.91 17.47
C PRO A 261 -8.02 -14.56 17.36
N GLY A 262 -7.32 -15.22 16.46
CA GLY A 262 -5.97 -14.89 16.04
C GLY A 262 -5.95 -14.42 14.57
N LYS A 263 -4.97 -13.61 14.18
CA LYS A 263 -4.93 -13.00 12.84
C LYS A 263 -5.08 -14.03 11.72
N SER A 264 -4.37 -15.16 11.78
CA SER A 264 -4.43 -16.18 10.72
C SER A 264 -5.79 -16.84 10.57
N SER A 265 -6.48 -17.12 11.67
CA SER A 265 -7.84 -17.71 11.66
C SER A 265 -8.91 -16.66 11.30
N TRP A 266 -8.70 -15.40 11.70
CA TRP A 266 -9.54 -14.27 11.34
C TRP A 266 -9.54 -13.98 9.85
N ASP A 267 -8.36 -13.86 9.25
CA ASP A 267 -8.20 -13.58 7.80
C ASP A 267 -8.91 -14.67 6.96
N LYS A 268 -8.88 -15.92 7.39
CA LYS A 268 -9.57 -17.04 6.71
C LYS A 268 -11.09 -17.03 6.93
N LEU A 269 -11.59 -16.40 7.99
CA LEU A 269 -13.03 -16.32 8.27
C LEU A 269 -13.73 -15.34 7.30
N HIS A 270 -13.01 -14.39 6.72
CA HIS A 270 -13.55 -13.43 5.78
C HIS A 270 -14.74 -12.63 6.34
N VAL A 271 -14.57 -12.08 7.53
CA VAL A 271 -15.62 -11.28 8.19
C VAL A 271 -15.94 -10.06 7.31
N PRO A 272 -17.22 -9.81 6.94
CA PRO A 272 -17.58 -8.63 6.17
C PRO A 272 -17.27 -7.34 6.91
N ASN A 273 -16.88 -6.30 6.17
CA ASN A 273 -16.73 -4.95 6.73
C ASN A 273 -18.06 -4.42 7.27
N VAL A 274 -17.99 -3.67 8.36
CA VAL A 274 -19.12 -3.08 9.09
C VAL A 274 -18.94 -1.59 9.30
#